data_711a8bdf3e4c04b8580ed8aa4d99898a
#
_entry.id   711a8bdf3e4c04b8580ed8aa4d99898a
#
_cell.length_a   1.000
_cell.length_b   1.000
_cell.length_c   1.000
_cell.angle_alpha   90.00
_cell.angle_beta   90.00
_cell.angle_gamma   90.00
#
_symmetry.space_group_name_H-M   'P 1'
#
loop_
_entity.id
_entity.type
_entity.pdbx_description
1 polymer ?
#
loop_
_entity_poly.entity_id
_entity_poly.type
_entity_poly.pdbx_seq_one_letter_code
_entity_poly.pdbx_strand_id
1 'polypeptide(L)'
;MRAQHYAIRTEQAYVDWIRRFILFHDKRHPMEMGEKEVSAFLTHLTVIRNVAPATQGQALNALVFLYRKVLNRPLDHIPDIVRSK
;
A
#
# COMPACT_ATOMS: atom_id res chain seq x y z
N MET A 1 9.05 20.96 8.99
CA MET A 1 7.79 21.43 8.43
C MET A 1 7.37 20.57 7.25
N ARG A 2 6.13 20.25 7.20
CA ARG A 2 5.65 19.42 6.11
C ARG A 2 5.23 20.25 4.93
N ALA A 3 5.90 20.07 3.84
CA ALA A 3 5.57 20.81 2.63
C ALA A 3 4.34 20.23 1.93
N GLN A 4 3.96 19.02 2.28
CA GLN A 4 2.89 18.31 1.59
C GLN A 4 1.52 18.56 2.16
N HIS A 5 1.44 19.19 3.29
CA HIS A 5 0.17 19.48 3.94
C HIS A 5 -0.68 18.24 4.23
N TYR A 6 -0.01 17.12 4.45
CA TYR A 6 -0.73 15.92 4.86
C TYR A 6 -1.19 16.09 6.29
N ALA A 7 -2.42 15.70 6.56
CA ALA A 7 -2.90 15.64 7.93
C ALA A 7 -2.16 14.55 8.69
N ILE A 8 -2.03 14.73 10.00
CA ILE A 8 -1.38 13.73 10.85
C ILE A 8 -2.08 12.39 10.70
N ARG A 9 -3.40 12.40 10.59
CA ARG A 9 -4.17 11.16 10.42
C ARG A 9 -3.81 10.45 9.13
N THR A 10 -3.61 11.20 8.06
CA THR A 10 -3.24 10.62 6.78
C THR A 10 -1.87 9.96 6.87
N GLU A 11 -0.92 10.63 7.51
CA GLU A 11 0.40 10.07 7.69
C GLU A 11 0.34 8.78 8.51
N GLN A 12 -0.45 8.81 9.58
CA GLN A 12 -0.58 7.65 10.45
C GLN A 12 -1.20 6.48 9.70
N ALA A 13 -2.22 6.74 8.91
CA ALA A 13 -2.86 5.70 8.13
C ALA A 13 -1.88 5.09 7.12
N TYR A 14 -1.07 5.92 6.48
CA TYR A 14 -0.09 5.43 5.53
C TYR A 14 0.95 4.55 6.22
N VAL A 15 1.44 4.98 7.37
CA VAL A 15 2.41 4.19 8.12
C VAL A 15 1.82 2.84 8.51
N ASP A 16 0.57 2.84 8.95
CA ASP A 16 -0.09 1.59 9.34
C ASP A 16 -0.20 0.63 8.15
N TRP A 17 -0.60 1.14 6.99
CA TRP A 17 -0.74 0.30 5.80
C TRP A 17 0.60 -0.24 5.34
N ILE A 18 1.64 0.59 5.38
CA ILE A 18 2.97 0.17 4.99
C ILE A 18 3.48 -0.92 5.94
N ARG A 19 3.24 -0.75 7.24
CA ARG A 19 3.63 -1.75 8.21
C ARG A 19 2.92 -3.08 7.95
N ARG A 20 1.62 -3.04 7.69
CA ARG A 20 0.86 -4.25 7.41
C ARG A 20 1.35 -4.94 6.15
N PHE A 21 1.68 -4.16 5.14
CA PHE A 21 2.22 -4.69 3.90
C PHE A 21 3.54 -5.42 4.15
N ILE A 22 4.42 -4.81 4.90
CA ILE A 22 5.73 -5.43 5.20
C ILE A 22 5.54 -6.71 6.00
N LEU A 23 4.67 -6.70 7.00
CA LEU A 23 4.40 -7.87 7.81
C LEU A 23 3.74 -8.98 7.01
N PHE A 24 2.86 -8.61 6.08
CA PHE A 24 2.20 -9.60 5.24
C PHE A 24 3.23 -10.39 4.43
N HIS A 25 4.32 -9.76 4.04
CA HIS A 25 5.37 -10.39 3.25
C HIS A 25 6.56 -10.83 4.11
N ASP A 26 6.29 -11.21 5.34
CA ASP A 26 7.30 -11.78 6.22
C ASP A 26 8.45 -10.83 6.51
N LYS A 27 8.12 -9.56 6.69
CA LYS A 27 9.10 -8.53 7.02
C LYS A 27 10.15 -8.32 5.93
N ARG A 28 9.79 -8.58 4.69
CA ARG A 28 10.70 -8.28 3.58
C ARG A 28 10.82 -6.77 3.43
N HIS A 29 12.01 -6.33 3.07
CA HIS A 29 12.24 -4.92 2.85
C HIS A 29 11.49 -4.47 1.57
N PRO A 30 10.80 -3.32 1.61
CA PRO A 30 10.03 -2.87 0.43
C PRO A 30 10.87 -2.73 -0.84
N MET A 31 12.16 -2.45 -0.71
CA MET A 31 13.02 -2.35 -1.88
C MET A 31 13.18 -3.68 -2.61
N GLU A 32 12.92 -4.77 -1.92
CA GLU A 32 13.00 -6.11 -2.51
C GLU A 32 11.65 -6.57 -3.04
N MET A 33 10.65 -5.74 -2.92
CA MET A 33 9.30 -6.05 -3.36
C MET A 33 8.88 -5.09 -4.45
N GLY A 34 7.77 -5.33 -5.06
CA GLY A 34 7.29 -4.48 -6.13
C GLY A 34 5.83 -4.70 -6.42
N GLU A 35 5.46 -4.54 -7.69
CA GLU A 35 4.06 -4.59 -8.10
C GLU A 35 3.39 -5.91 -7.74
N LYS A 36 4.09 -7.01 -7.87
CA LYS A 36 3.53 -8.31 -7.54
C LYS A 36 3.13 -8.40 -6.07
N GLU A 37 4.01 -7.93 -5.22
CA GLU A 37 3.77 -7.97 -3.78
C GLU A 37 2.64 -7.02 -3.40
N VAL A 38 2.59 -5.86 -4.02
CA VAL A 38 1.49 -4.91 -3.80
C VAL A 38 0.17 -5.55 -4.21
N SER A 39 0.15 -6.16 -5.39
CA SER A 39 -1.05 -6.81 -5.89
C SER A 39 -1.50 -7.92 -4.97
N ALA A 40 -0.58 -8.75 -4.50
CA ALA A 40 -0.90 -9.85 -3.60
C ALA A 40 -1.51 -9.34 -2.30
N PHE A 41 -0.95 -8.28 -1.75
CA PHE A 41 -1.47 -7.71 -0.51
C PHE A 41 -2.88 -7.15 -0.69
N LEU A 42 -3.09 -6.40 -1.78
CA LEU A 42 -4.41 -5.81 -2.02
C LEU A 42 -5.45 -6.86 -2.30
N THR A 43 -5.09 -7.92 -3.02
CA THR A 43 -5.99 -9.04 -3.25
C THR A 43 -6.34 -9.74 -1.94
N HIS A 44 -5.34 -9.92 -1.08
CA HIS A 44 -5.58 -10.50 0.23
C HIS A 44 -6.60 -9.69 1.02
N LEU A 45 -6.46 -8.36 1.01
CA LEU A 45 -7.40 -7.50 1.72
C LEU A 45 -8.81 -7.68 1.21
N THR A 46 -8.98 -7.83 -0.10
CA THR A 46 -10.31 -7.96 -0.68
C THR A 46 -10.88 -9.36 -0.46
N VAL A 47 -10.10 -10.39 -0.75
CA VAL A 47 -10.60 -11.76 -0.77
C VAL A 47 -10.69 -12.34 0.64
N ILE A 48 -9.67 -12.16 1.44
CA ILE A 48 -9.58 -12.78 2.75
C ILE A 48 -10.16 -11.87 3.84
N ARG A 49 -9.80 -10.59 3.81
CA ARG A 49 -10.25 -9.66 4.86
C ARG A 49 -11.54 -8.95 4.48
N ASN A 50 -11.96 -9.06 3.23
CA ASN A 50 -13.24 -8.51 2.77
C ASN A 50 -13.40 -7.02 3.12
N VAL A 51 -12.34 -6.24 2.90
CA VAL A 51 -12.40 -4.82 3.21
C VAL A 51 -13.23 -4.07 2.17
N ALA A 52 -13.74 -2.91 2.58
CA ALA A 52 -14.52 -2.05 1.68
C ALA A 52 -13.64 -1.48 0.57
N PRO A 53 -14.25 -1.09 -0.57
CA PRO A 53 -13.47 -0.50 -1.67
C PRO A 53 -12.66 0.71 -1.25
N ALA A 54 -13.20 1.55 -0.40
CA ALA A 54 -12.48 2.74 0.07
C ALA A 54 -11.24 2.35 0.86
N THR A 55 -11.35 1.30 1.66
CA THR A 55 -10.23 0.82 2.47
C THR A 55 -9.13 0.25 1.57
N GLN A 56 -9.51 -0.52 0.56
CA GLN A 56 -8.54 -1.04 -0.39
C GLN A 56 -7.84 0.11 -1.11
N GLY A 57 -8.59 1.15 -1.48
CA GLY A 57 -8.01 2.33 -2.12
C GLY A 57 -7.02 3.05 -1.23
N GLN A 58 -7.33 3.14 0.06
CA GLN A 58 -6.39 3.76 1.00
C GLN A 58 -5.09 2.98 1.08
N ALA A 59 -5.18 1.66 1.13
CA ALA A 59 -4.00 0.81 1.19
C ALA A 59 -3.16 1.00 -0.08
N LEU A 60 -3.82 1.02 -1.23
CA LEU A 60 -3.11 1.22 -2.49
C LEU A 60 -2.40 2.58 -2.50
N ASN A 61 -3.10 3.62 -2.09
CA ASN A 61 -2.51 4.96 -2.07
C ASN A 61 -1.29 5.01 -1.15
N ALA A 62 -1.37 4.34 -0.02
CA ALA A 62 -0.24 4.31 0.93
C ALA A 62 0.97 3.63 0.29
N LEU A 63 0.76 2.53 -0.42
CA LEU A 63 1.86 1.81 -1.05
C LEU A 63 2.42 2.56 -2.25
N VAL A 64 1.57 3.20 -3.03
CA VAL A 64 2.02 4.05 -4.13
C VAL A 64 2.88 5.19 -3.57
N PHE A 65 2.44 5.80 -2.48
CA PHE A 65 3.21 6.85 -1.84
C PHE A 65 4.58 6.34 -1.41
N LEU A 66 4.60 5.16 -0.78
CA LEU A 66 5.85 4.58 -0.32
C LEU A 66 6.85 4.41 -1.47
N TYR A 67 6.42 3.77 -2.54
CA TYR A 67 7.34 3.48 -3.65
C TYR A 67 7.71 4.72 -4.43
N ARG A 68 6.79 5.66 -4.56
CA ARG A 68 7.05 6.86 -5.35
C ARG A 68 7.87 7.91 -4.58
N LYS A 69 7.49 8.16 -3.32
CA LYS A 69 8.06 9.27 -2.57
C LYS A 69 9.20 8.87 -1.66
N VAL A 70 9.11 7.71 -1.05
CA VAL A 70 10.12 7.28 -0.09
C VAL A 70 11.22 6.50 -0.77
N LEU A 71 10.86 5.55 -1.61
CA LEU A 71 11.83 4.69 -2.27
C LEU A 71 12.27 5.21 -3.62
N ASN A 72 11.60 6.25 -4.11
CA ASN A 72 11.90 6.86 -5.40
C ASN A 72 11.93 5.82 -6.53
N ARG A 73 10.95 4.92 -6.49
CA ARG A 73 10.88 3.79 -7.40
C ARG A 73 9.41 3.57 -7.76
N PRO A 74 8.85 4.44 -8.64
CA PRO A 74 7.42 4.38 -8.94
C PRO A 74 6.98 3.02 -9.45
N LEU A 75 5.78 2.63 -9.03
CA LEU A 75 5.17 1.41 -9.53
C LEU A 75 4.65 1.67 -10.93
N ASP A 76 5.07 0.86 -11.89
CA ASP A 76 4.67 1.07 -13.28
C ASP A 76 3.28 0.52 -13.56
N HIS A 77 3.10 -0.74 -13.21
CA HIS A 77 1.85 -1.43 -13.50
C HIS A 77 1.60 -2.44 -12.41
N ILE A 78 0.41 -2.39 -11.83
CA ILE A 78 0.04 -3.34 -10.80
C ILE A 78 -0.81 -4.42 -11.46
N PRO A 79 -0.31 -5.67 -11.47
CA PRO A 79 -1.05 -6.75 -12.12
C PRO A 79 -2.35 -7.04 -11.38
N ASP A 80 -3.19 -7.74 -12.04
CA ASP A 80 -4.53 -8.12 -11.65
C ASP A 80 -4.83 -8.01 -10.16
N ILE A 81 -5.48 -6.92 -9.79
CA ILE A 81 -5.94 -6.74 -8.42
C ILE A 81 -7.42 -7.05 -8.39
N VAL A 82 -7.81 -7.91 -7.46
CA VAL A 82 -9.23 -8.14 -7.21
C VAL A 82 -9.76 -6.93 -6.46
N ARG A 83 -10.61 -6.17 -7.09
CA ARG A 83 -11.13 -4.94 -6.49
C ARG A 83 -12.41 -5.20 -5.75
N SER A 84 -12.54 -4.54 -4.61
CA SER A 84 -13.81 -4.54 -3.87
C SER A 84 -14.87 -3.80 -4.67
N LYS A 85 -16.10 -4.17 -4.46
CA LYS A 85 -17.21 -3.51 -5.14
C LYS A 85 -18.10 -2.75 -4.22
#